data_df4a12878b9004eab69b8cf5e2a6b163
#
_entry.id   df4a12878b9004eab69b8cf5e2a6b163
#
_cell.length_a   1.000
_cell.length_b   1.000
_cell.length_c   1.000
_cell.angle_alpha   90.00
_cell.angle_beta   90.00
_cell.angle_gamma   90.00
#
_symmetry.space_group_name_H-M   'P 1'
#
loop_
_entity.id
_entity.type
_entity.pdbx_description
1 polymer ?
#
loop_
_entity_poly.entity_id
_entity_poly.type
_entity_poly.pdbx_seq_one_letter_code
_entity_poly.pdbx_strand_id
1 'polypeptide(L)'
;MTSRTDVYAIDVDEPLSSYLDEMLATRHSRIPVYEEDIDNIIGILYIKDFILEARRCGFEHVDIRSLLHKPYFVLESKNIDELFKELQESHQYIAVLIDEYGGFSGIVTIEDLVEEVMGPIDDTGDDDDEPKIEAIDDHTWLLKGLVSINDLNDELDTELESESHDTISGLLLDELGYIPEENDLQTVEVDGLRFEIQKIQDKRIEQVLVTKLPEDEASSEEEQKEEK
;
A
#
# COMPACT_ATOMS: atom_id res chain seq x y z
N MET A 1 -2.71 -2.99 7.29
CA MET A 1 -1.69 -4.06 7.40
C MET A 1 -0.89 -4.17 6.13
N THR A 2 0.39 -4.58 6.18
CA THR A 2 1.24 -4.79 5.01
C THR A 2 1.32 -6.28 4.70
N SER A 3 0.93 -6.67 3.47
CA SER A 3 0.91 -8.08 3.08
C SER A 3 2.32 -8.64 2.86
N ARG A 4 2.48 -9.97 2.93
CA ARG A 4 3.75 -10.69 2.72
C ARG A 4 4.54 -10.21 1.49
N THR A 5 3.83 -9.93 0.39
CA THR A 5 4.44 -9.52 -0.89
C THR A 5 5.01 -8.11 -0.88
N ASP A 6 4.53 -7.28 0.04
CA ASP A 6 4.86 -5.85 0.13
C ASP A 6 5.75 -5.53 1.33
N VAL A 7 6.01 -6.53 2.21
CA VAL A 7 6.88 -6.36 3.36
C VAL A 7 8.34 -6.37 2.93
N TYR A 8 9.07 -5.30 3.24
CA TYR A 8 10.51 -5.32 3.22
C TYR A 8 11.04 -6.14 4.41
N ALA A 9 11.69 -7.25 4.14
CA ALA A 9 12.27 -8.15 5.14
C ALA A 9 13.72 -8.50 4.78
N ILE A 10 14.56 -8.73 5.78
CA ILE A 10 15.99 -9.02 5.61
C ILE A 10 16.24 -10.51 5.80
N ASP A 11 16.96 -11.13 4.85
CA ASP A 11 17.57 -12.44 5.01
C ASP A 11 18.85 -12.31 5.82
N VAL A 12 18.88 -12.92 7.00
CA VAL A 12 20.04 -12.83 7.90
C VAL A 12 21.23 -13.66 7.41
N ASP A 13 21.01 -14.60 6.51
CA ASP A 13 22.05 -15.44 5.92
C ASP A 13 22.77 -14.75 4.76
N GLU A 14 22.16 -13.70 4.19
CA GLU A 14 22.81 -12.83 3.23
C GLU A 14 23.87 -11.92 3.89
N PRO A 15 24.98 -11.62 3.19
CA PRO A 15 25.96 -10.71 3.73
C PRO A 15 25.37 -9.29 3.89
N LEU A 16 25.65 -8.62 5.00
CA LEU A 16 25.14 -7.27 5.30
C LEU A 16 25.34 -6.28 4.16
N SER A 17 26.46 -6.39 3.43
CA SER A 17 26.76 -5.52 2.29
C SER A 17 25.80 -5.66 1.10
N SER A 18 25.02 -6.74 1.02
CA SER A 18 24.07 -6.94 -0.08
C SER A 18 22.80 -6.12 0.06
N TYR A 19 22.38 -5.82 1.31
CA TYR A 19 21.11 -5.11 1.60
C TYR A 19 21.30 -3.83 2.42
N LEU A 20 22.54 -3.46 2.80
CA LEU A 20 22.79 -2.31 3.68
C LEU A 20 22.29 -0.98 3.09
N ASP A 21 22.61 -0.72 1.83
CA ASP A 21 22.24 0.54 1.19
C ASP A 21 20.72 0.64 1.01
N GLU A 22 20.09 -0.45 0.61
CA GLU A 22 18.64 -0.53 0.49
C GLU A 22 17.94 -0.36 1.86
N MET A 23 18.40 -1.08 2.87
CA MET A 23 17.89 -0.99 4.24
C MET A 23 17.96 0.45 4.79
N LEU A 24 19.05 1.19 4.49
CA LEU A 24 19.20 2.57 4.94
C LEU A 24 18.42 3.57 4.07
N ALA A 25 18.10 3.20 2.82
CA ALA A 25 17.28 4.02 1.93
C ALA A 25 15.78 3.89 2.27
N THR A 26 15.35 2.77 2.87
CA THR A 26 13.99 2.62 3.34
C THR A 26 13.72 3.52 4.54
N ARG A 27 12.49 4.00 4.68
CA ARG A 27 12.07 4.82 5.85
C ARG A 27 11.55 3.96 7.01
N HIS A 28 11.68 2.64 6.91
CA HIS A 28 11.15 1.72 7.92
C HIS A 28 11.97 1.78 9.22
N SER A 29 11.28 2.01 10.33
CA SER A 29 11.91 2.03 11.66
C SER A 29 12.17 0.63 12.21
N ARG A 30 11.40 -0.38 11.76
CA ARG A 30 11.40 -1.77 12.22
C ARG A 30 11.28 -2.69 11.03
N ILE A 31 12.20 -3.64 10.90
CA ILE A 31 12.29 -4.53 9.75
C ILE A 31 12.24 -5.97 10.23
N PRO A 32 11.32 -6.81 9.74
CA PRO A 32 11.36 -8.25 9.98
C PRO A 32 12.64 -8.88 9.43
N VAL A 33 13.19 -9.82 10.18
CA VAL A 33 14.39 -10.57 9.78
C VAL A 33 14.06 -12.05 9.81
N TYR A 34 14.35 -12.74 8.71
CA TYR A 34 14.12 -14.17 8.55
C TYR A 34 15.41 -14.95 8.32
N GLU A 35 15.34 -16.26 8.47
CA GLU A 35 16.43 -17.20 8.25
C GLU A 35 15.98 -18.32 7.34
N GLU A 36 16.72 -18.59 6.27
CA GLU A 36 16.48 -19.61 5.24
C GLU A 36 15.21 -19.36 4.39
N ASP A 37 14.05 -19.17 5.03
CA ASP A 37 12.76 -18.94 4.38
C ASP A 37 12.02 -17.78 5.04
N ILE A 38 11.32 -16.98 4.24
CA ILE A 38 10.54 -15.83 4.74
C ILE A 38 9.47 -16.25 5.76
N ASP A 39 9.01 -17.50 5.73
CA ASP A 39 8.09 -18.04 6.73
C ASP A 39 8.76 -18.22 8.10
N ASN A 40 10.08 -18.20 8.16
CA ASN A 40 10.85 -18.33 9.41
C ASN A 40 11.36 -16.97 9.91
N ILE A 41 10.45 -16.10 10.36
CA ILE A 41 10.80 -14.82 10.97
C ILE A 41 11.47 -15.06 12.34
N ILE A 42 12.75 -14.73 12.46
CA ILE A 42 13.55 -14.94 13.68
C ILE A 42 13.59 -13.70 14.59
N GLY A 43 13.26 -12.52 14.08
CA GLY A 43 13.29 -11.29 14.85
C GLY A 43 12.85 -10.06 14.12
N ILE A 44 12.82 -8.95 14.87
CA ILE A 44 12.59 -7.60 14.33
C ILE A 44 13.85 -6.78 14.57
N LEU A 45 14.42 -6.24 13.52
CA LEU A 45 15.53 -5.30 13.59
C LEU A 45 14.99 -3.87 13.76
N TYR A 46 15.46 -3.18 14.79
CA TYR A 46 15.19 -1.76 14.96
C TYR A 46 16.34 -0.97 14.33
N ILE A 47 16.04 -0.16 13.32
CA ILE A 47 17.06 0.62 12.59
C ILE A 47 17.85 1.54 13.53
N LYS A 48 17.20 2.08 14.57
CA LYS A 48 17.89 2.90 15.57
C LYS A 48 18.98 2.12 16.32
N ASP A 49 18.71 0.87 16.68
CA ASP A 49 19.71 0.03 17.40
C ASP A 49 20.84 -0.34 16.46
N PHE A 50 20.53 -0.66 15.20
CA PHE A 50 21.52 -0.87 14.15
C PHE A 50 22.47 0.33 13.98
N ILE A 51 21.93 1.54 13.85
CA ILE A 51 22.73 2.77 13.69
C ILE A 51 23.60 3.02 14.92
N LEU A 52 23.10 2.78 16.12
CA LEU A 52 23.86 2.94 17.36
C LEU A 52 25.03 1.96 17.41
N GLU A 53 24.84 0.71 17.05
CA GLU A 53 25.89 -0.30 17.01
C GLU A 53 26.88 -0.05 15.88
N ALA A 54 26.40 0.30 14.68
CA ALA A 54 27.24 0.68 13.55
C ALA A 54 28.15 1.87 13.86
N ARG A 55 27.70 2.81 14.65
CA ARG A 55 28.54 3.92 15.16
C ARG A 55 29.67 3.43 16.07
N ARG A 56 29.48 2.32 16.79
CA ARG A 56 30.49 1.76 17.72
C ARG A 56 31.53 0.92 17.01
N CYS A 57 31.12 0.04 16.10
CA CYS A 57 32.00 -0.96 15.50
C CYS A 57 32.27 -0.75 14.01
N GLY A 58 31.55 0.18 13.33
CA GLY A 58 31.51 0.33 11.89
C GLY A 58 30.43 -0.52 11.24
N PHE A 59 29.82 0.01 10.15
CA PHE A 59 28.69 -0.62 9.47
C PHE A 59 28.98 -2.06 9.04
N GLU A 60 30.18 -2.35 8.56
CA GLU A 60 30.58 -3.66 8.05
C GLU A 60 30.76 -4.73 9.17
N HIS A 61 30.74 -4.32 10.44
CA HIS A 61 31.03 -5.19 11.58
C HIS A 61 29.83 -5.39 12.51
N VAL A 62 28.66 -4.95 12.10
CA VAL A 62 27.43 -5.13 12.89
C VAL A 62 26.95 -6.57 12.75
N ASP A 63 26.77 -7.24 13.87
CA ASP A 63 26.10 -8.54 13.94
C ASP A 63 24.60 -8.34 14.12
N ILE A 64 23.85 -8.47 13.01
CA ILE A 64 22.38 -8.30 12.98
C ILE A 64 21.70 -9.22 13.99
N ARG A 65 22.14 -10.50 14.11
CA ARG A 65 21.50 -11.48 15.01
C ARG A 65 21.52 -11.02 16.46
N SER A 66 22.57 -10.32 16.86
CA SER A 66 22.71 -9.80 18.24
C SER A 66 21.78 -8.63 18.57
N LEU A 67 21.21 -7.98 17.55
CA LEU A 67 20.34 -6.81 17.68
C LEU A 67 18.85 -7.14 17.54
N LEU A 68 18.51 -8.40 17.25
CA LEU A 68 17.13 -8.79 17.01
C LEU A 68 16.28 -8.72 18.26
N HIS A 69 15.16 -8.03 18.17
CA HIS A 69 14.09 -8.07 19.14
C HIS A 69 13.18 -9.26 18.87
N LYS A 70 12.60 -9.82 19.93
CA LYS A 70 11.69 -10.97 19.80
C LYS A 70 10.44 -10.56 19.03
N PRO A 71 10.07 -11.29 17.95
CA PRO A 71 8.86 -10.98 17.20
C PRO A 71 7.60 -11.34 18.00
N TYR A 72 6.55 -10.56 17.83
CA TYR A 72 5.23 -10.81 18.39
C TYR A 72 4.35 -11.43 17.31
N PHE A 73 4.10 -12.74 17.41
CA PHE A 73 3.29 -13.47 16.42
C PHE A 73 1.83 -13.46 16.80
N VAL A 74 0.97 -13.22 15.79
CA VAL A 74 -0.49 -13.32 15.91
C VAL A 74 -1.08 -13.96 14.66
N LEU A 75 -2.25 -14.61 14.81
CA LEU A 75 -3.00 -15.11 13.66
C LEU A 75 -3.58 -13.90 12.87
N GLU A 76 -3.55 -13.96 11.55
CA GLU A 76 -4.10 -12.93 10.67
C GLU A 76 -5.61 -12.72 10.87
N SER A 77 -6.35 -13.76 11.32
CA SER A 77 -7.77 -13.71 11.64
C SER A 77 -8.10 -13.05 12.98
N LYS A 78 -7.10 -12.54 13.71
CA LYS A 78 -7.31 -11.93 15.02
C LYS A 78 -8.07 -10.62 14.92
N ASN A 79 -8.99 -10.39 15.89
CA ASN A 79 -9.74 -9.16 15.97
C ASN A 79 -8.83 -7.95 16.26
N ILE A 80 -9.05 -6.87 15.54
CA ILE A 80 -8.27 -5.63 15.61
C ILE A 80 -8.29 -5.01 17.01
N ASP A 81 -9.44 -4.96 17.67
CA ASP A 81 -9.59 -4.37 19.01
C ASP A 81 -8.77 -5.12 20.06
N GLU A 82 -8.75 -6.46 19.96
CA GLU A 82 -7.96 -7.30 20.86
C GLU A 82 -6.47 -7.13 20.61
N LEU A 83 -6.08 -7.13 19.34
CA LEU A 83 -4.70 -6.97 18.92
C LEU A 83 -4.13 -5.61 19.36
N PHE A 84 -4.89 -4.53 19.15
CA PHE A 84 -4.49 -3.19 19.55
C PHE A 84 -4.21 -3.12 21.06
N LYS A 85 -5.11 -3.68 21.87
CA LYS A 85 -4.96 -3.72 23.32
C LYS A 85 -3.73 -4.53 23.76
N GLU A 86 -3.49 -5.69 23.14
CA GLU A 86 -2.33 -6.53 23.46
C GLU A 86 -1.02 -5.85 23.08
N LEU A 87 -0.94 -5.19 21.92
CA LEU A 87 0.24 -4.45 21.50
C LEU A 87 0.54 -3.29 22.48
N GLN A 88 -0.49 -2.56 22.94
CA GLN A 88 -0.33 -1.51 23.93
C GLN A 88 0.16 -2.07 25.27
N GLU A 89 -0.46 -3.13 25.79
CA GLU A 89 -0.10 -3.74 27.07
C GLU A 89 1.31 -4.35 27.06
N SER A 90 1.72 -4.94 25.93
CA SER A 90 3.04 -5.54 25.75
C SER A 90 4.12 -4.56 25.32
N HIS A 91 3.77 -3.29 25.05
CA HIS A 91 4.67 -2.25 24.53
C HIS A 91 5.33 -2.67 23.21
N GLN A 92 4.62 -3.46 22.40
CA GLN A 92 5.01 -3.82 21.06
C GLN A 92 4.37 -2.85 20.05
N TYR A 93 5.12 -2.49 19.03
CA TYR A 93 4.65 -1.55 17.99
C TYR A 93 4.39 -2.23 16.66
N ILE A 94 4.79 -3.50 16.54
CA ILE A 94 4.66 -4.31 15.33
C ILE A 94 4.34 -5.74 15.73
N ALA A 95 3.40 -6.36 15.01
CA ALA A 95 3.12 -7.79 15.09
C ALA A 95 3.40 -8.46 13.74
N VAL A 96 3.87 -9.69 13.81
CA VAL A 96 4.06 -10.59 12.68
C VAL A 96 2.82 -11.44 12.53
N LEU A 97 2.16 -11.35 11.37
CA LEU A 97 0.95 -12.10 11.06
C LEU A 97 1.31 -13.47 10.51
N ILE A 98 0.63 -14.50 11.00
CA ILE A 98 0.76 -15.87 10.54
C ILE A 98 -0.60 -16.44 10.14
N ASP A 99 -0.61 -17.27 9.10
CA ASP A 99 -1.79 -18.01 8.66
C ASP A 99 -2.07 -19.24 9.55
N GLU A 100 -3.11 -20.00 9.25
CA GLU A 100 -3.51 -21.21 9.98
C GLU A 100 -2.50 -22.36 9.86
N TYR A 101 -1.58 -22.27 8.90
CA TYR A 101 -0.53 -23.28 8.64
C TYR A 101 0.81 -22.87 9.27
N GLY A 102 0.88 -21.68 9.86
CA GLY A 102 2.09 -21.12 10.45
C GLY A 102 2.98 -20.37 9.45
N GLY A 103 2.51 -20.14 8.22
CA GLY A 103 3.19 -19.33 7.22
C GLY A 103 3.12 -17.83 7.53
N PHE A 104 4.11 -17.08 7.09
CA PHE A 104 4.15 -15.63 7.23
C PHE A 104 3.15 -14.97 6.27
N SER A 105 2.16 -14.27 6.80
CA SER A 105 1.13 -13.55 6.03
C SER A 105 1.43 -12.07 5.84
N GLY A 106 2.21 -11.47 6.75
CA GLY A 106 2.52 -10.06 6.69
C GLY A 106 2.85 -9.46 8.06
N ILE A 107 2.76 -8.15 8.14
CA ILE A 107 2.94 -7.40 9.38
C ILE A 107 1.78 -6.45 9.61
N VAL A 108 1.58 -6.08 10.86
CA VAL A 108 0.67 -5.00 11.26
C VAL A 108 1.34 -4.16 12.34
N THR A 109 1.21 -2.85 12.25
CA THR A 109 1.72 -1.89 13.23
C THR A 109 0.58 -1.28 14.05
N ILE A 110 0.90 -0.61 15.14
CA ILE A 110 -0.11 0.17 15.90
C ILE A 110 -0.67 1.28 15.02
N GLU A 111 0.17 1.86 14.19
CA GLU A 111 -0.18 2.90 13.24
C GLU A 111 -1.28 2.41 12.27
N ASP A 112 -1.12 1.22 11.66
CA ASP A 112 -2.14 0.57 10.81
C ASP A 112 -3.49 0.40 11.55
N LEU A 113 -3.43 -0.06 12.81
CA LEU A 113 -4.64 -0.30 13.60
C LEU A 113 -5.36 1.00 13.97
N VAL A 114 -4.62 2.08 14.19
CA VAL A 114 -5.19 3.41 14.45
C VAL A 114 -5.81 3.96 13.18
N GLU A 115 -5.15 3.82 12.04
CA GLU A 115 -5.64 4.25 10.74
C GLU A 115 -6.97 3.57 10.37
N GLU A 116 -7.10 2.28 10.62
CA GLU A 116 -8.34 1.52 10.39
C GLU A 116 -9.54 2.06 11.20
N VAL A 117 -9.28 2.59 12.40
CA VAL A 117 -10.33 3.10 13.29
C VAL A 117 -10.62 4.58 13.08
N MET A 118 -9.61 5.37 12.78
CA MET A 118 -9.68 6.84 12.69
C MET A 118 -9.80 7.36 11.25
N GLY A 119 -9.65 6.45 10.25
CA GLY A 119 -9.44 6.84 8.85
C GLY A 119 -7.98 7.24 8.58
N PRO A 120 -7.62 7.52 7.33
CA PRO A 120 -6.26 7.88 6.96
C PRO A 120 -5.73 9.01 7.85
N ILE A 121 -4.65 8.73 8.58
CA ILE A 121 -3.93 9.77 9.30
C ILE A 121 -3.00 10.38 8.25
N ASP A 122 -3.32 11.58 7.79
CA ASP A 122 -2.42 12.34 6.94
C ASP A 122 -1.11 12.57 7.69
N ASP A 123 -0.13 11.71 7.43
CA ASP A 123 1.26 11.93 7.83
C ASP A 123 1.80 13.10 7.00
N THR A 124 1.59 14.32 7.51
CA THR A 124 2.11 15.56 6.93
C THR A 124 3.66 15.62 6.96
N GLY A 125 4.34 14.49 6.83
CA GLY A 125 5.79 14.34 6.94
C GLY A 125 6.50 13.54 5.85
N ASP A 126 5.79 12.82 5.01
CA ASP A 126 6.40 12.09 3.90
C ASP A 126 6.35 12.92 2.61
N ASP A 127 7.54 13.08 1.98
CA ASP A 127 7.80 13.81 0.74
C ASP A 127 7.13 13.20 -0.53
N ASP A 128 5.92 12.69 -0.43
CA ASP A 128 5.00 12.56 -1.55
C ASP A 128 4.12 13.81 -1.59
N ASP A 129 4.76 14.98 -1.76
CA ASP A 129 4.14 16.31 -1.98
C ASP A 129 3.34 16.39 -3.31
N GLU A 130 3.12 15.29 -3.99
CA GLU A 130 2.19 15.27 -5.13
C GLU A 130 0.79 14.97 -4.61
N PRO A 131 -0.16 15.90 -4.79
CA PRO A 131 -1.55 15.68 -4.41
C PRO A 131 -2.07 14.39 -5.05
N LYS A 132 -2.80 13.58 -4.28
CA LYS A 132 -3.41 12.34 -4.79
C LYS A 132 -4.39 12.63 -5.93
N ILE A 133 -5.04 13.80 -5.89
CA ILE A 133 -5.94 14.37 -6.88
C ILE A 133 -5.44 15.78 -7.18
N GLU A 134 -5.02 16.05 -8.39
CA GLU A 134 -4.55 17.34 -8.86
C GLU A 134 -5.53 17.90 -9.91
N ALA A 135 -6.17 19.03 -9.60
CA ALA A 135 -7.03 19.71 -10.57
C ALA A 135 -6.15 20.39 -11.64
N ILE A 136 -6.32 19.98 -12.89
CA ILE A 136 -5.65 20.60 -14.05
C ILE A 136 -6.45 21.79 -14.55
N ASP A 137 -7.78 21.65 -14.64
CA ASP A 137 -8.73 22.71 -15.00
C ASP A 137 -10.08 22.46 -14.30
N ASP A 138 -11.11 23.27 -14.63
CA ASP A 138 -12.44 23.22 -14.03
C ASP A 138 -13.17 21.87 -14.22
N HIS A 139 -12.72 21.02 -15.13
CA HIS A 139 -13.38 19.76 -15.50
C HIS A 139 -12.43 18.59 -15.63
N THR A 140 -11.13 18.78 -15.37
CA THR A 140 -10.09 17.77 -15.59
C THR A 140 -9.17 17.65 -14.38
N TRP A 141 -8.95 16.42 -13.92
CA TRP A 141 -8.10 16.10 -12.77
C TRP A 141 -7.12 14.99 -13.13
N LEU A 142 -5.90 15.08 -12.60
CA LEU A 142 -4.92 14.01 -12.63
C LEU A 142 -4.96 13.27 -11.28
N LEU A 143 -5.15 11.94 -11.34
CA LEU A 143 -5.28 11.08 -10.15
C LEU A 143 -4.13 10.07 -10.07
N LYS A 144 -3.74 9.71 -8.86
CA LYS A 144 -3.02 8.45 -8.65
C LYS A 144 -4.02 7.28 -8.68
N GLY A 145 -3.66 6.14 -9.30
CA GLY A 145 -4.56 4.98 -9.46
C GLY A 145 -5.07 4.38 -8.14
N LEU A 146 -4.37 4.62 -7.03
CA LEU A 146 -4.74 4.18 -5.67
C LEU A 146 -5.72 5.11 -4.95
N VAL A 147 -6.16 6.20 -5.58
CA VAL A 147 -7.22 7.06 -5.03
C VAL A 147 -8.46 6.21 -4.79
N SER A 148 -9.09 6.36 -3.61
CA SER A 148 -10.34 5.67 -3.34
C SER A 148 -11.49 6.25 -4.15
N ILE A 149 -12.48 5.42 -4.48
CA ILE A 149 -13.70 5.86 -5.17
C ILE A 149 -14.43 6.91 -4.33
N ASN A 150 -14.43 6.75 -3.01
CA ASN A 150 -15.07 7.70 -2.09
C ASN A 150 -14.36 9.06 -2.10
N ASP A 151 -13.01 9.10 -2.08
CA ASP A 151 -12.25 10.36 -2.14
C ASP A 151 -12.50 11.10 -3.45
N LEU A 152 -12.62 10.34 -4.58
CA LEU A 152 -12.96 10.94 -5.86
C LEU A 152 -14.37 11.48 -5.87
N ASN A 153 -15.34 10.74 -5.33
CA ASN A 153 -16.72 11.19 -5.24
C ASN A 153 -16.85 12.48 -4.42
N ASP A 154 -16.16 12.55 -3.29
CA ASP A 154 -16.16 13.74 -2.43
C ASP A 154 -15.53 14.96 -3.13
N GLU A 155 -14.46 14.78 -3.90
CA GLU A 155 -13.77 15.87 -4.59
C GLU A 155 -14.53 16.38 -5.82
N LEU A 156 -15.14 15.46 -6.60
CA LEU A 156 -15.79 15.78 -7.86
C LEU A 156 -17.32 15.97 -7.74
N ASP A 157 -17.89 15.75 -6.56
CA ASP A 157 -19.34 15.73 -6.32
C ASP A 157 -20.03 14.76 -7.30
N THR A 158 -19.64 13.46 -7.20
CA THR A 158 -20.13 12.35 -8.04
C THR A 158 -20.57 11.18 -7.17
N GLU A 159 -21.25 10.18 -7.75
CA GLU A 159 -21.78 8.99 -7.06
C GLU A 159 -21.31 7.71 -7.76
N LEU A 160 -20.01 7.60 -8.06
CA LEU A 160 -19.44 6.36 -8.58
C LEU A 160 -19.56 5.23 -7.57
N GLU A 161 -19.99 4.05 -8.01
CA GLU A 161 -20.09 2.86 -7.20
C GLU A 161 -19.32 1.69 -7.83
N SER A 162 -18.75 0.81 -7.02
CA SER A 162 -18.18 -0.47 -7.43
C SER A 162 -18.49 -1.54 -6.39
N GLU A 163 -19.02 -2.68 -6.83
CA GLU A 163 -19.30 -3.81 -5.93
C GLU A 163 -18.05 -4.59 -5.51
N SER A 164 -16.95 -4.44 -6.26
CA SER A 164 -15.78 -5.32 -6.16
C SER A 164 -14.49 -4.61 -5.75
N HIS A 165 -14.42 -3.29 -5.90
CA HIS A 165 -13.17 -2.53 -5.74
C HIS A 165 -13.37 -1.20 -5.04
N ASP A 166 -12.40 -0.82 -4.20
CA ASP A 166 -12.43 0.43 -3.43
C ASP A 166 -11.62 1.56 -4.08
N THR A 167 -10.81 1.26 -5.13
CA THR A 167 -9.89 2.20 -5.76
C THR A 167 -10.21 2.42 -7.24
N ILE A 168 -9.78 3.57 -7.78
CA ILE A 168 -9.95 3.91 -9.21
C ILE A 168 -9.22 2.90 -10.10
N SER A 169 -8.02 2.47 -9.75
CA SER A 169 -7.31 1.40 -10.48
C SER A 169 -8.13 0.11 -10.53
N GLY A 170 -8.74 -0.29 -9.42
CA GLY A 170 -9.59 -1.48 -9.36
C GLY A 170 -10.83 -1.35 -10.24
N LEU A 171 -11.55 -0.23 -10.16
CA LEU A 171 -12.71 0.07 -10.99
C LEU A 171 -12.35 -0.01 -12.50
N LEU A 172 -11.26 0.61 -12.91
CA LEU A 172 -10.84 0.62 -14.31
C LEU A 172 -10.41 -0.76 -14.81
N LEU A 173 -9.76 -1.59 -13.96
CA LEU A 173 -9.41 -2.97 -14.32
C LEU A 173 -10.64 -3.86 -14.49
N ASP A 174 -11.69 -3.62 -13.70
CA ASP A 174 -12.97 -4.34 -13.82
C ASP A 174 -13.68 -3.98 -15.12
N GLU A 175 -13.76 -2.70 -15.46
CA GLU A 175 -14.34 -2.21 -16.71
C GLU A 175 -13.56 -2.66 -17.96
N LEU A 176 -12.23 -2.70 -17.88
CA LEU A 176 -11.40 -3.21 -18.99
C LEU A 176 -11.51 -4.74 -19.15
N GLY A 177 -11.76 -5.47 -18.08
CA GLY A 177 -11.81 -6.94 -18.06
C GLY A 177 -10.46 -7.64 -18.26
N TYR A 178 -9.35 -6.91 -18.24
CA TYR A 178 -7.99 -7.43 -18.34
C TYR A 178 -6.98 -6.47 -17.70
N ILE A 179 -5.78 -6.97 -17.42
CA ILE A 179 -4.68 -6.13 -16.89
C ILE A 179 -3.91 -5.53 -18.09
N PRO A 180 -3.91 -4.20 -18.29
CA PRO A 180 -3.24 -3.56 -19.41
C PRO A 180 -1.70 -3.62 -19.26
N GLU A 181 -0.98 -3.67 -20.39
CA GLU A 181 0.47 -3.57 -20.45
C GLU A 181 0.93 -2.11 -20.38
N GLU A 182 2.22 -1.85 -20.08
CA GLU A 182 2.79 -0.49 -19.86
C GLU A 182 2.51 0.53 -20.98
N ASN A 183 2.26 0.07 -22.21
CA ASN A 183 1.97 0.94 -23.35
C ASN A 183 0.50 0.92 -23.78
N ASP A 184 -0.36 0.23 -23.04
CA ASP A 184 -1.78 0.07 -23.36
C ASP A 184 -2.59 1.18 -22.66
N LEU A 185 -2.41 2.43 -23.11
CA LEU A 185 -3.08 3.60 -22.56
C LEU A 185 -4.52 3.65 -23.10
N GLN A 186 -5.45 3.10 -22.33
CA GLN A 186 -6.87 3.02 -22.68
C GLN A 186 -7.67 4.17 -22.08
N THR A 187 -8.83 4.42 -22.69
CA THR A 187 -9.85 5.35 -22.18
C THR A 187 -11.10 4.55 -21.81
N VAL A 188 -11.62 4.81 -20.62
CA VAL A 188 -12.83 4.17 -20.06
C VAL A 188 -13.81 5.27 -19.67
N GLU A 189 -15.10 5.10 -19.97
CA GLU A 189 -16.15 6.02 -19.56
C GLU A 189 -17.11 5.32 -18.59
N VAL A 190 -17.28 5.91 -17.42
CA VAL A 190 -18.13 5.40 -16.32
C VAL A 190 -18.87 6.58 -15.70
N ASP A 191 -20.19 6.50 -15.59
CA ASP A 191 -21.07 7.44 -14.89
C ASP A 191 -20.81 8.93 -15.19
N GLY A 192 -20.63 9.24 -16.49
CA GLY A 192 -20.38 10.62 -16.95
C GLY A 192 -18.98 11.14 -16.70
N LEU A 193 -18.06 10.28 -16.29
CA LEU A 193 -16.63 10.56 -16.19
C LEU A 193 -15.86 9.78 -17.26
N ARG A 194 -14.91 10.45 -17.89
CA ARG A 194 -13.94 9.84 -18.80
C ARG A 194 -12.61 9.69 -18.09
N PHE A 195 -12.11 8.45 -18.02
CA PHE A 195 -10.85 8.07 -17.43
C PHE A 195 -9.85 7.73 -18.54
N GLU A 196 -8.76 8.48 -18.66
CA GLU A 196 -7.68 8.22 -19.59
C GLU A 196 -6.45 7.74 -18.82
N ILE A 197 -6.05 6.49 -19.00
CA ILE A 197 -4.86 5.92 -18.34
C ILE A 197 -3.62 6.61 -18.90
N GLN A 198 -2.85 7.27 -18.04
CA GLN A 198 -1.64 8.01 -18.41
C GLN A 198 -0.37 7.22 -18.15
N LYS A 199 -0.36 6.40 -17.11
CA LYS A 199 0.81 5.62 -16.72
C LYS A 199 0.43 4.28 -16.10
N ILE A 200 1.14 3.23 -16.53
CA ILE A 200 1.06 1.88 -15.97
C ILE A 200 2.46 1.46 -15.56
N GLN A 201 2.62 0.90 -14.38
CA GLN A 201 3.87 0.37 -13.86
C GLN A 201 3.60 -0.91 -13.06
N ASP A 202 4.43 -1.94 -13.24
CA ASP A 202 4.32 -3.23 -12.54
C ASP A 202 2.91 -3.86 -12.61
N LYS A 203 2.24 -3.71 -13.79
CA LYS A 203 0.86 -4.17 -14.03
C LYS A 203 -0.20 -3.46 -13.19
N ARG A 204 0.10 -2.28 -12.67
CA ARG A 204 -0.83 -1.40 -11.93
C ARG A 204 -1.01 -0.09 -12.68
N ILE A 205 -2.21 0.44 -12.65
CA ILE A 205 -2.49 1.79 -13.15
C ILE A 205 -2.00 2.78 -12.09
N GLU A 206 -0.98 3.55 -12.46
CA GLU A 206 -0.32 4.52 -11.57
C GLU A 206 -0.96 5.91 -11.63
N GLN A 207 -1.29 6.35 -12.87
CA GLN A 207 -1.85 7.68 -13.09
C GLN A 207 -2.99 7.63 -14.10
N VAL A 208 -4.04 8.39 -13.81
CA VAL A 208 -5.26 8.49 -14.62
C VAL A 208 -5.66 9.96 -14.72
N LEU A 209 -5.96 10.40 -15.95
CA LEU A 209 -6.60 11.68 -16.19
C LEU A 209 -8.12 11.46 -16.19
N VAL A 210 -8.84 12.23 -15.38
CA VAL A 210 -10.30 12.17 -15.29
C VAL A 210 -10.89 13.46 -15.82
N THR A 211 -11.88 13.35 -16.71
CA THR A 211 -12.61 14.48 -17.26
C THR A 211 -14.11 14.29 -17.02
N LYS A 212 -14.77 15.29 -16.43
CA LYS A 212 -16.22 15.31 -16.26
C LYS A 212 -16.88 15.67 -17.58
N LEU A 213 -17.69 14.76 -18.12
CA LEU A 213 -18.38 14.98 -19.39
C LEU A 213 -19.59 15.90 -19.21
N PRO A 214 -19.90 16.77 -20.18
CA PRO A 214 -21.13 17.57 -20.15
C PRO A 214 -22.37 16.67 -20.20
N GLU A 215 -23.43 17.04 -19.49
CA GLU A 215 -24.68 16.24 -19.36
C GLU A 215 -25.34 15.86 -20.68
N ASP A 216 -25.06 16.55 -21.77
CA ASP A 216 -25.63 16.29 -23.11
C ASP A 216 -24.96 15.06 -23.81
N GLU A 217 -23.78 14.59 -23.38
CA GLU A 217 -23.09 13.43 -23.95
C GLU A 217 -23.34 12.13 -23.17
N ALA A 218 -23.67 12.21 -21.88
CA ALA A 218 -23.93 11.05 -21.02
C ALA A 218 -25.22 10.28 -21.41
N SER A 219 -26.19 10.93 -22.04
CA SER A 219 -27.47 10.31 -22.38
C SER A 219 -27.50 9.55 -23.73
N SER A 220 -26.42 9.58 -24.50
CA SER A 220 -26.41 8.94 -25.83
C SER A 220 -25.94 7.49 -25.85
N GLU A 221 -25.37 6.97 -24.76
CA GLU A 221 -24.84 5.60 -24.70
C GLU A 221 -25.75 4.60 -23.97
N GLU A 222 -26.64 5.04 -23.09
CA GLU A 222 -27.63 4.15 -22.47
C GLU A 222 -28.62 3.56 -23.50
N GLU A 223 -28.96 4.28 -24.55
CA GLU A 223 -29.86 3.78 -25.61
C GLU A 223 -29.25 2.69 -26.52
N GLN A 224 -27.89 2.53 -26.52
CA GLN A 224 -27.24 1.51 -27.35
C GLN A 224 -26.97 0.17 -26.62
N LYS A 225 -27.09 0.13 -25.29
CA LYS A 225 -26.91 -1.12 -24.50
C LYS A 225 -28.24 -1.91 -24.37
N GLU A 226 -29.43 -1.31 -24.57
CA GLU A 226 -30.70 -2.02 -24.51
C GLU A 226 -31.11 -2.71 -25.85
N GLU A 227 -30.40 -2.50 -26.96
CA GLU A 227 -30.72 -3.10 -28.28
C GLU A 227 -29.77 -4.25 -28.70
N LYS A 228 -29.00 -4.86 -27.80
CA LYS A 228 -28.21 -6.04 -28.07
C LYS A 228 -28.44 -7.11 -27.02
#